data_49351aefe112ffe8e58f66c9ad31660a
#
_entry.id   49351aefe112ffe8e58f66c9ad31660a
#
_cell.length_a   1.000
_cell.length_b   1.000
_cell.length_c   1.000
_cell.angle_alpha   90.00
_cell.angle_beta   90.00
_cell.angle_gamma   90.00
#
_symmetry.space_group_name_H-M   'P 1'
#
loop_
_entity.id
_entity.type
_entity.pdbx_description
1 polymer ?
#
loop_
_entity_poly.entity_id
_entity_poly.type
_entity_poly.pdbx_seq_one_letter_code
_entity_poly.pdbx_strand_id
1 'polypeptide(L)' 'MWIGTGAKILKGVSIENGAVIAAGAIVKSDVKAYEIYGGIPARKIGDRK' A
#
# COMPACT_ATOMS: atom_id res chain seq x y z
N MET A 1 -1.29 0.27 -10.03
CA MET A 1 -0.67 -0.06 -8.73
C MET A 1 0.81 0.23 -8.78
N TRP A 2 1.32 0.87 -7.77
CA TRP A 2 2.76 1.15 -7.69
C TRP A 2 3.24 0.82 -6.29
N ILE A 3 4.30 0.03 -6.19
CA ILE A 3 4.86 -0.42 -4.92
C ILE A 3 6.29 0.09 -4.82
N GLY A 4 6.56 0.90 -3.80
CA GLY A 4 7.89 1.47 -3.59
C GLY A 4 8.93 0.44 -3.19
N THR A 5 10.20 0.83 -3.32
CA THR A 5 11.33 -0.04 -3.02
C THR A 5 11.30 -0.50 -1.55
N GLY A 6 11.50 -1.78 -1.34
CA GLY A 6 11.55 -2.35 0.01
C GLY A 6 10.21 -2.51 0.69
N ALA A 7 9.12 -2.16 0.02
CA ALA A 7 7.79 -2.39 0.59
C ALA A 7 7.52 -3.89 0.68
N LYS A 8 6.84 -4.30 1.76
CA LYS A 8 6.49 -5.70 1.98
C LYS A 8 4.98 -5.84 2.05
N ILE A 9 4.46 -6.79 1.30
CA ILE A 9 3.03 -7.10 1.29
C ILE A 9 2.87 -8.47 1.93
N LEU A 10 2.17 -8.53 3.04
CA LEU A 10 2.01 -9.79 3.75
C LEU A 10 1.05 -10.72 3.04
N LYS A 11 1.14 -12.00 3.36
CA LYS A 11 0.31 -13.03 2.74
C LYS A 11 -1.17 -12.73 2.96
N GLY A 12 -1.97 -12.90 1.92
CA GLY A 12 -3.42 -12.71 2.00
C GLY A 12 -3.89 -11.28 1.75
N VAL A 13 -2.96 -10.35 1.55
CA VAL A 13 -3.32 -8.95 1.30
C VAL A 13 -3.64 -8.74 -0.18
N SER A 14 -4.73 -8.02 -0.45
CA SER A 14 -5.10 -7.62 -1.80
C SER A 14 -4.86 -6.13 -1.99
N ILE A 15 -4.26 -5.77 -3.13
CA ILE A 15 -4.02 -4.37 -3.47
C ILE A 15 -4.75 -4.09 -4.78
N GLU A 16 -5.72 -3.17 -4.73
CA GLU A 16 -6.58 -2.89 -5.88
C GLU A 16 -5.90 -1.94 -6.86
N ASN A 17 -6.51 -1.81 -8.04
CA ASN A 17 -5.95 -1.02 -9.13
C ASN A 17 -5.68 0.43 -8.72
N GLY A 18 -4.56 0.96 -9.19
CA GLY A 18 -4.23 2.36 -8.97
C GLY A 18 -3.71 2.70 -7.58
N ALA A 19 -3.64 1.72 -6.67
CA ALA A 19 -3.10 1.97 -5.33
C ALA A 19 -1.59 2.25 -5.38
N VAL A 20 -1.10 2.98 -4.40
CA VAL A 20 0.32 3.29 -4.25
C VAL A 20 0.78 2.87 -2.85
N ILE A 21 1.87 2.14 -2.81
CA ILE A 21 2.50 1.73 -1.55
C ILE A 21 3.84 2.43 -1.46
N ALA A 22 4.04 3.21 -0.42
CA ALA A 22 5.29 3.96 -0.24
C ALA A 22 6.46 3.03 0.03
N ALA A 23 7.67 3.50 -0.27
CA ALA A 23 8.88 2.72 -0.04
C ALA A 23 9.01 2.33 1.44
N GLY A 24 9.40 1.09 1.68
CA GLY A 24 9.63 0.57 3.02
C GLY A 24 8.37 0.26 3.83
N ALA A 25 7.19 0.47 3.26
CA ALA A 25 5.94 0.19 3.98
C ALA A 25 5.74 -1.31 4.17
N ILE A 26 5.09 -1.67 5.28
CA ILE A 26 4.71 -3.08 5.53
C ILE A 26 3.18 -3.14 5.54
N VAL A 27 2.62 -3.71 4.48
CA VAL A 27 1.17 -3.77 4.26
C VAL A 27 0.64 -5.06 4.83
N LYS A 28 -0.24 -4.96 5.82
CA LYS A 28 -0.85 -6.13 6.47
C LYS A 28 -2.36 -6.20 6.32
N SER A 29 -2.96 -5.24 5.64
CA SER A 29 -4.41 -5.25 5.35
C SER A 29 -4.64 -4.80 3.92
N ASP A 30 -5.82 -5.10 3.38
CA ASP A 30 -6.14 -4.80 1.99
C ASP A 30 -6.09 -3.30 1.71
N VAL A 31 -5.61 -2.96 0.51
CA VAL A 31 -5.51 -1.58 0.06
C VAL A 31 -6.52 -1.38 -1.06
N LYS A 32 -7.39 -0.40 -0.92
CA LYS A 32 -8.42 -0.12 -1.92
C LYS A 32 -7.86 0.66 -3.10
N ALA A 33 -8.63 0.68 -4.19
CA ALA A 33 -8.21 1.36 -5.41
C ALA A 33 -7.88 2.83 -5.16
N TYR A 34 -6.80 3.29 -5.76
CA TYR A 34 -6.33 4.69 -5.72
C TYR A 34 -5.99 5.23 -4.34
N GLU A 35 -5.87 4.36 -3.34
CA GLU A 35 -5.39 4.78 -2.03
C GLU A 35 -3.87 4.76 -1.98
N ILE A 36 -3.30 5.61 -1.13
CA ILE A 36 -1.86 5.69 -0.90
C ILE A 36 -1.60 5.25 0.52
N TYR A 37 -0.77 4.22 0.68
CA TYR A 37 -0.40 3.68 1.99
C TYR A 37 1.09 3.83 2.24
N GLY A 38 1.45 4.06 3.50
CA GLY A 38 2.85 4.14 3.89
C GLY A 38 3.02 3.88 5.38
N GLY A 39 4.27 3.65 5.78
CA GLY A 39 4.64 3.45 7.18
C GLY A 39 4.71 1.98 7.61
N ILE A 40 5.04 1.80 8.88
CA ILE A 40 5.15 0.48 9.50
C ILE A 40 4.35 0.50 10.80
N PRO A 41 3.20 -0.21 10.88
CA PRO A 41 2.49 -0.84 9.77
C PRO A 41 1.93 0.20 8.79
N ALA A 42 1.75 -0.19 7.54
CA ALA A 42 1.27 0.72 6.52
C ALA A 42 -0.15 1.18 6.84
N ARG A 43 -0.38 2.47 6.66
CA ARG A 43 -1.68 3.10 6.88
C ARG A 43 -2.01 4.00 5.71
N LYS A 44 -3.29 4.26 5.52
CA LYS A 44 -3.72 5.17 4.48
C LYS A 44 -3.21 6.58 4.80
N ILE A 45 -2.44 7.14 3.87
CA ILE A 45 -1.89 8.49 4.03
C ILE A 45 -2.44 9.46 2.99
N GLY A 46 -3.20 8.96 2.03
CA GLY A 46 -3.82 9.83 1.03
C GLY A 46 -4.53 9.05 -0.04
N ASP A 47 -5.00 9.76 -1.04
CA ASP A 47 -5.64 9.18 -2.21
C ASP A 47 -4.99 9.74 -3.46
N ARG A 48 -4.90 8.94 -4.52
CA ARG A 48 -4.40 9.40 -5.81
C ARG A 48 -5.46 10.16 -6.58
N LYS A 49 -6.67 9.99 -6.20
CA LYS A 49 -7.80 10.46 -6.99
C LYS A 49 -8.69 11.39 -6.21
#